data_93bffd582bf5100a2f627abe74c79076
#
_entry.id   93bffd582bf5100a2f627abe74c79076
#
_cell.length_a   1.000
_cell.length_b   1.000
_cell.length_c   1.000
_cell.angle_alpha   90.00
_cell.angle_beta   90.00
_cell.angle_gamma   90.00
#
_symmetry.space_group_name_H-M   'P 1'
#
loop_
_entity.id
_entity.type
_entity.pdbx_description
1 polymer ?
#
loop_
_entity_poly.entity_id
_entity_poly.type
_entity_poly.pdbx_seq_one_letter_code
_entity_poly.pdbx_strand_id
1 'polypeptide(L)'
;METAGYIASLFIGISLGLIGGGGSILTVPVLVYLFAISPTIAISYSLFIVGCTSFVGAFNYYRKGFVNFKTVLLFGASSVTTVFIARKFIIPLLPKVFFTLGSYKVTQSLFVMVVFAILMLAASVSMIISRKIIAEKDTKENYGRLVVYGVLIGLITGLLGAGGGFLLIPALVIWMKLPIKNAIGTSLMIIALNSLIGFAGDLGQHSIDWKFIILVTSIAVVGIFIGIYFNQKINAEKLKKGFGWFVLTMGIYIIVKELFL
;
A
#
# COMPACT_ATOMS: atom_id res chain seq x y z
N MET A 1 20.97 12.58 4.28
CA MET A 1 19.99 11.50 4.11
C MET A 1 18.56 12.04 3.97
N GLU A 2 18.19 13.13 4.63
CA GLU A 2 16.85 13.71 4.53
C GLU A 2 16.45 14.13 3.11
N THR A 3 17.34 14.79 2.36
CA THR A 3 17.08 15.19 0.96
C THR A 3 16.75 14.00 0.07
N ALA A 4 17.43 12.86 0.24
CA ALA A 4 17.12 11.63 -0.49
C ALA A 4 15.73 11.09 -0.11
N GLY A 5 15.32 11.23 1.15
CA GLY A 5 13.99 10.86 1.63
C GLY A 5 12.88 11.70 0.98
N TYR A 6 13.07 13.01 0.85
CA TYR A 6 12.09 13.89 0.17
C TYR A 6 12.01 13.59 -1.33
N ILE A 7 13.13 13.33 -1.99
CA ILE A 7 13.12 12.89 -3.39
C ILE A 7 12.40 11.55 -3.54
N ALA A 8 12.66 10.59 -2.65
CA ALA A 8 11.96 9.31 -2.63
C ALA A 8 10.45 9.49 -2.38
N SER A 9 10.05 10.45 -1.55
CA SER A 9 8.63 10.77 -1.30
C SER A 9 7.92 11.27 -2.57
N LEU A 10 8.60 12.05 -3.41
CA LEU A 10 8.10 12.43 -4.72
C LEU A 10 7.89 11.20 -5.61
N PHE A 11 8.85 10.28 -5.62
CA PHE A 11 8.74 9.02 -6.38
C PHE A 11 7.62 8.10 -5.87
N ILE A 12 7.34 8.08 -4.55
CA ILE A 12 6.17 7.39 -4.00
C ILE A 12 4.89 7.94 -4.63
N GLY A 13 4.72 9.26 -4.66
CA GLY A 13 3.58 9.89 -5.30
C GLY A 13 3.48 9.58 -6.80
N ILE A 14 4.59 9.71 -7.53
CA ILE A 14 4.65 9.39 -8.97
C ILE A 14 4.22 7.94 -9.20
N SER A 15 4.73 6.98 -8.43
CA SER A 15 4.40 5.56 -8.60
C SER A 15 2.95 5.26 -8.22
N LEU A 16 2.38 5.94 -7.21
CA LEU A 16 0.94 5.87 -6.91
C LEU A 16 0.09 6.37 -8.08
N GLY A 17 0.46 7.49 -8.68
CA GLY A 17 -0.25 8.05 -9.83
C GLY A 17 -0.14 7.21 -11.11
N LEU A 18 1.01 6.59 -11.33
CA LEU A 18 1.29 5.76 -12.51
C LEU A 18 0.62 4.38 -12.44
N ILE A 19 0.70 3.71 -11.29
CA ILE A 19 0.34 2.30 -11.13
C ILE A 19 -0.92 2.14 -10.26
N GLY A 20 -1.37 3.23 -9.62
CA GLY A 20 -2.54 3.24 -8.75
C GLY A 20 -2.21 2.71 -7.35
N GLY A 21 -1.94 1.69 -6.91
CA GLY A 21 -1.66 1.22 -5.54
C GLY A 21 -0.24 0.73 -5.31
N GLY A 22 0.53 0.50 -6.40
CA GLY A 22 1.86 -0.09 -6.29
C GLY A 22 2.83 0.77 -5.47
N GLY A 23 2.74 2.10 -5.58
CA GLY A 23 3.66 3.01 -4.90
C GLY A 23 3.56 3.03 -3.38
N SER A 24 2.44 2.62 -2.81
CA SER A 24 2.26 2.57 -1.36
C SER A 24 3.25 1.63 -0.65
N ILE A 25 3.70 0.59 -1.34
CA ILE A 25 4.64 -0.40 -0.79
C ILE A 25 6.02 0.20 -0.48
N LEU A 26 6.39 1.33 -1.09
CA LEU A 26 7.67 1.98 -0.87
C LEU A 26 7.68 2.92 0.34
N THR A 27 6.51 3.35 0.80
CA THR A 27 6.42 4.40 1.82
C THR A 27 7.06 3.96 3.13
N VAL A 28 6.77 2.75 3.61
CA VAL A 28 7.35 2.24 4.85
C VAL A 28 8.88 2.11 4.76
N PRO A 29 9.48 1.47 3.73
CA PRO A 29 10.94 1.43 3.59
C PRO A 29 11.60 2.80 3.51
N VAL A 30 11.00 3.75 2.80
CA VAL A 30 11.53 5.12 2.71
C VAL A 30 11.55 5.79 4.10
N LEU A 31 10.47 5.67 4.86
CA LEU A 31 10.38 6.22 6.22
C LEU A 31 11.39 5.56 7.17
N VAL A 32 11.54 4.24 7.09
CA VAL A 32 12.44 3.50 7.97
C VAL A 32 13.91 3.74 7.62
N TYR A 33 14.28 3.62 6.33
CA TYR A 33 15.69 3.57 5.95
C TYR A 33 16.28 4.92 5.53
N LEU A 34 15.47 5.86 5.03
CA LEU A 34 15.96 7.18 4.64
C LEU A 34 15.71 8.26 5.70
N PHE A 35 14.63 8.14 6.46
CA PHE A 35 14.31 9.07 7.54
C PHE A 35 14.61 8.51 8.93
N ALA A 36 15.10 7.26 9.03
CA ALA A 36 15.45 6.58 10.28
C ALA A 36 14.28 6.54 11.31
N ILE A 37 13.04 6.46 10.82
CA ILE A 37 11.86 6.36 11.67
C ILE A 37 11.66 4.90 12.08
N SER A 38 11.33 4.65 13.35
CA SER A 38 11.05 3.29 13.81
C SER A 38 9.92 2.64 13.00
N PRO A 39 10.00 1.34 12.66
CA PRO A 39 9.02 0.68 11.80
C PRO A 39 7.57 0.86 12.25
N THR A 40 7.29 0.80 13.55
CA THR A 40 5.94 0.99 14.09
C THR A 40 5.38 2.38 13.78
N ILE A 41 6.17 3.45 13.95
CA ILE A 41 5.76 4.82 13.63
C ILE A 41 5.70 5.01 12.11
N ALA A 42 6.66 4.45 11.38
CA ALA A 42 6.71 4.51 9.91
C ALA A 42 5.45 3.92 9.27
N ILE A 43 4.92 2.83 9.83
CA ILE A 43 3.66 2.22 9.40
C ILE A 43 2.49 3.20 9.58
N SER A 44 2.36 3.84 10.73
CA SER A 44 1.31 4.84 10.98
C SER A 44 1.45 6.05 10.05
N TYR A 45 2.65 6.58 9.90
CA TYR A 45 2.93 7.70 8.99
C TYR A 45 2.64 7.34 7.54
N SER A 46 3.01 6.13 7.13
CA SER A 46 2.70 5.60 5.79
C SER A 46 1.19 5.59 5.52
N LEU A 47 0.38 5.18 6.49
CA LEU A 47 -1.08 5.21 6.34
C LEU A 47 -1.60 6.63 6.07
N PHE A 48 -1.11 7.64 6.77
CA PHE A 48 -1.50 9.02 6.52
C PHE A 48 -1.06 9.51 5.14
N ILE A 49 0.24 9.36 4.82
CA ILE A 49 0.84 9.83 3.56
C ILE A 49 0.14 9.16 2.36
N VAL A 50 0.03 7.83 2.39
CA VAL A 50 -0.61 7.05 1.32
C VAL A 50 -2.10 7.36 1.24
N GLY A 51 -2.77 7.51 2.39
CA GLY A 51 -4.19 7.81 2.46
C GLY A 51 -4.53 9.15 1.80
N CYS A 52 -3.85 10.23 2.20
CA CYS A 52 -4.05 11.56 1.62
C CYS A 52 -3.66 11.61 0.13
N THR A 53 -2.51 11.04 -0.22
CA THR A 53 -2.03 11.01 -1.61
C THR A 53 -2.99 10.22 -2.49
N SER A 54 -3.43 9.04 -2.04
CA SER A 54 -4.40 8.21 -2.78
C SER A 54 -5.77 8.86 -2.89
N PHE A 55 -6.20 9.63 -1.88
CA PHE A 55 -7.46 10.37 -1.93
C PHE A 55 -7.45 11.41 -3.06
N VAL A 56 -6.36 12.17 -3.19
CA VAL A 56 -6.18 13.13 -4.30
C VAL A 56 -6.20 12.42 -5.65
N GLY A 57 -5.50 11.28 -5.76
CA GLY A 57 -5.53 10.46 -6.98
C GLY A 57 -6.91 9.91 -7.30
N ALA A 58 -7.59 9.34 -6.29
CA ALA A 58 -8.93 8.81 -6.41
C ALA A 58 -9.94 9.87 -6.87
N PHE A 59 -9.85 11.08 -6.36
CA PHE A 59 -10.70 12.19 -6.76
C PHE A 59 -10.55 12.53 -8.26
N ASN A 60 -9.31 12.50 -8.78
CA ASN A 60 -9.05 12.72 -10.20
C ASN A 60 -9.68 11.62 -11.07
N TYR A 61 -9.52 10.34 -10.68
CA TYR A 61 -10.13 9.20 -11.39
C TYR A 61 -11.66 9.17 -11.25
N TYR A 62 -12.19 9.60 -10.10
CA TYR A 62 -13.63 9.77 -9.90
C TYR A 62 -14.24 10.76 -10.90
N ARG A 63 -13.63 11.94 -11.04
CA ARG A 63 -14.07 12.96 -11.99
C ARG A 63 -14.06 12.48 -13.45
N LYS A 64 -13.22 11.48 -13.76
CA LYS A 64 -13.14 10.85 -15.09
C LYS A 64 -14.07 9.64 -15.24
N GLY A 65 -14.87 9.30 -14.23
CA GLY A 65 -15.80 8.17 -14.27
C GLY A 65 -15.15 6.78 -14.16
N PHE A 66 -13.90 6.71 -13.67
CA PHE A 66 -13.15 5.45 -13.56
C PHE A 66 -13.22 4.80 -12.19
N VAL A 67 -14.11 5.21 -11.31
CA VAL A 67 -14.31 4.59 -9.98
C VAL A 67 -15.58 3.74 -9.98
N ASN A 68 -15.44 2.46 -9.66
CA ASN A 68 -16.59 1.56 -9.48
C ASN A 68 -17.05 1.60 -8.01
N PHE A 69 -18.08 2.39 -7.74
CA PHE A 69 -18.61 2.57 -6.38
C PHE A 69 -19.17 1.30 -5.76
N LYS A 70 -19.74 0.40 -6.54
CA LYS A 70 -20.25 -0.88 -6.05
C LYS A 70 -19.13 -1.72 -5.45
N THR A 71 -17.98 -1.76 -6.13
CA THR A 71 -16.78 -2.43 -5.63
C THR A 71 -16.20 -1.70 -4.42
N VAL A 72 -16.16 -0.37 -4.44
CA VAL A 72 -15.71 0.43 -3.27
C VAL A 72 -16.57 0.13 -2.06
N LEU A 73 -17.89 0.05 -2.22
CA LEU A 73 -18.80 -0.20 -1.10
C LEU A 73 -18.62 -1.61 -0.54
N LEU A 74 -18.69 -2.63 -1.37
CA LEU A 74 -18.69 -4.03 -0.92
C LEU A 74 -17.31 -4.48 -0.42
N PHE A 75 -16.28 -4.28 -1.23
CA PHE A 75 -14.92 -4.63 -0.88
C PHE A 75 -14.33 -3.63 0.12
N GLY A 76 -14.53 -2.33 -0.11
CA GLY A 76 -14.01 -1.27 0.74
C GLY A 76 -14.59 -1.31 2.15
N ALA A 77 -15.90 -1.49 2.31
CA ALA A 77 -16.51 -1.56 3.65
C ALA A 77 -15.91 -2.72 4.48
N SER A 78 -15.82 -3.93 3.90
CA SER A 78 -15.22 -5.07 4.62
C SER A 78 -13.73 -4.86 4.92
N SER A 79 -12.97 -4.32 3.95
CA SER A 79 -11.56 -4.04 4.12
C SER A 79 -11.28 -2.95 5.15
N VAL A 80 -11.99 -1.83 5.08
CA VAL A 80 -11.88 -0.69 6.01
C VAL A 80 -12.18 -1.12 7.45
N THR A 81 -13.29 -1.86 7.64
CA THR A 81 -13.66 -2.37 8.96
C THR A 81 -12.56 -3.27 9.53
N THR A 82 -12.02 -4.16 8.70
CA THR A 82 -10.93 -5.06 9.12
C THR A 82 -9.64 -4.30 9.43
N VAL A 83 -9.27 -3.31 8.60
CA VAL A 83 -8.11 -2.44 8.86
C VAL A 83 -8.26 -1.73 10.20
N PHE A 84 -9.42 -1.12 10.45
CA PHE A 84 -9.69 -0.41 11.69
C PHE A 84 -9.58 -1.33 12.92
N ILE A 85 -10.21 -2.50 12.86
CA ILE A 85 -10.14 -3.50 13.93
C ILE A 85 -8.69 -3.96 14.14
N ALA A 86 -7.96 -4.24 13.07
CA ALA A 86 -6.56 -4.66 13.15
C ALA A 86 -5.69 -3.59 13.82
N ARG A 87 -5.83 -2.32 13.41
CA ARG A 87 -5.02 -1.20 13.94
C ARG A 87 -5.40 -0.83 15.37
N LYS A 88 -6.70 -0.75 15.68
CA LYS A 88 -7.20 -0.31 16.98
C LYS A 88 -7.06 -1.37 18.07
N PHE A 89 -7.25 -2.64 17.72
CA PHE A 89 -7.37 -3.72 18.71
C PHE A 89 -6.28 -4.79 18.57
N ILE A 90 -5.99 -5.27 17.34
CA ILE A 90 -5.08 -6.42 17.18
C ILE A 90 -3.63 -5.99 17.40
N ILE A 91 -3.18 -4.92 16.75
CA ILE A 91 -1.77 -4.49 16.83
C ILE A 91 -1.34 -4.08 18.25
N PRO A 92 -2.13 -3.31 19.03
CA PRO A 92 -1.75 -2.99 20.40
C PRO A 92 -1.69 -4.20 21.34
N LEU A 93 -2.41 -5.30 21.02
CA LEU A 93 -2.40 -6.53 21.80
C LEU A 93 -1.18 -7.41 21.48
N LEU A 94 -0.49 -7.16 20.38
CA LEU A 94 0.71 -7.94 20.02
C LEU A 94 1.85 -7.63 20.99
N PRO A 95 2.53 -8.66 21.52
CA PRO A 95 3.67 -8.45 22.41
C PRO A 95 4.81 -7.76 21.66
N LYS A 96 5.49 -6.82 22.34
CA LYS A 96 6.65 -6.10 21.77
C LYS A 96 7.81 -7.06 21.42
N VAL A 97 7.91 -8.19 22.11
CA VAL A 97 8.86 -9.27 21.86
C VAL A 97 8.08 -10.58 21.81
N PHE A 98 8.11 -11.29 20.68
CA PHE A 98 7.39 -12.55 20.50
C PHE A 98 8.11 -13.70 21.19
N PHE A 99 9.41 -13.86 20.93
CA PHE A 99 10.27 -14.87 21.55
C PHE A 99 11.74 -14.48 21.44
N THR A 100 12.55 -15.08 22.31
CA THR A 100 14.01 -14.93 22.30
C THR A 100 14.62 -16.26 21.95
N LEU A 101 15.42 -16.33 20.89
CA LEU A 101 16.17 -17.51 20.46
C LEU A 101 17.66 -17.25 20.76
N GLY A 102 18.15 -17.69 21.90
CA GLY A 102 19.51 -17.38 22.35
C GLY A 102 19.73 -15.87 22.50
N SER A 103 20.67 -15.30 21.76
CA SER A 103 20.95 -13.86 21.75
C SER A 103 20.00 -13.04 20.86
N TYR A 104 19.23 -13.69 20.01
CA TYR A 104 18.31 -13.03 19.06
C TYR A 104 16.93 -12.80 19.68
N LYS A 105 16.50 -11.52 19.72
CA LYS A 105 15.16 -11.12 20.16
C LYS A 105 14.29 -10.86 18.92
N VAL A 106 13.27 -11.69 18.69
CA VAL A 106 12.29 -11.43 17.65
C VAL A 106 11.29 -10.40 18.16
N THR A 107 11.52 -9.15 17.77
CA THR A 107 10.64 -8.02 18.11
C THR A 107 9.45 -7.94 17.15
N GLN A 108 8.37 -7.28 17.58
CA GLN A 108 7.22 -6.97 16.72
C GLN A 108 7.66 -6.22 15.45
N SER A 109 8.61 -5.29 15.58
CA SER A 109 9.15 -4.51 14.47
C SER A 109 9.81 -5.40 13.41
N LEU A 110 10.71 -6.29 13.84
CA LEU A 110 11.39 -7.25 12.97
C LEU A 110 10.38 -8.18 12.28
N PHE A 111 9.44 -8.73 13.03
CA PHE A 111 8.41 -9.61 12.47
C PHE A 111 7.61 -8.92 11.35
N VAL A 112 7.13 -7.69 11.60
CA VAL A 112 6.35 -6.92 10.63
C VAL A 112 7.19 -6.59 9.39
N MET A 113 8.48 -6.20 9.55
CA MET A 113 9.35 -5.88 8.42
C MET A 113 9.69 -7.11 7.57
N VAL A 114 9.90 -8.27 8.19
CA VAL A 114 10.13 -9.53 7.47
C VAL A 114 8.87 -9.97 6.69
N VAL A 115 7.70 -9.95 7.34
CA VAL A 115 6.43 -10.25 6.66
C VAL A 115 6.18 -9.27 5.52
N PHE A 116 6.46 -7.99 5.73
CA PHE A 116 6.36 -6.96 4.71
C PHE A 116 7.27 -7.27 3.51
N ALA A 117 8.53 -7.62 3.75
CA ALA A 117 9.49 -7.96 2.72
C ALA A 117 9.08 -9.22 1.93
N ILE A 118 8.58 -10.26 2.59
CA ILE A 118 8.04 -11.47 1.93
C ILE A 118 6.89 -11.10 0.99
N LEU A 119 5.96 -10.27 1.45
CA LEU A 119 4.85 -9.82 0.61
C LEU A 119 5.30 -8.92 -0.54
N MET A 120 6.35 -8.09 -0.33
CA MET A 120 7.00 -7.36 -1.42
C MET A 120 7.56 -8.29 -2.49
N LEU A 121 8.24 -9.37 -2.10
CA LEU A 121 8.76 -10.37 -3.03
C LEU A 121 7.63 -11.06 -3.80
N ALA A 122 6.58 -11.50 -3.12
CA ALA A 122 5.42 -12.11 -3.76
C ALA A 122 4.73 -11.16 -4.75
N ALA A 123 4.56 -9.88 -4.36
CA ALA A 123 3.99 -8.85 -5.22
C ALA A 123 4.86 -8.57 -6.45
N SER A 124 6.19 -8.47 -6.27
CA SER A 124 7.14 -8.21 -7.35
C SER A 124 7.11 -9.31 -8.41
N VAL A 125 7.11 -10.58 -7.98
CA VAL A 125 6.98 -11.73 -8.88
C VAL A 125 5.66 -11.66 -9.67
N SER A 126 4.53 -11.36 -9.01
CA SER A 126 3.24 -11.17 -9.68
C SER A 126 3.24 -10.01 -10.68
N MET A 127 4.01 -8.96 -10.42
CA MET A 127 4.12 -7.81 -11.33
C MET A 127 5.03 -8.09 -12.54
N ILE A 128 6.10 -8.84 -12.35
CA ILE A 128 7.06 -9.20 -13.39
C ILE A 128 6.48 -10.27 -14.34
N ILE A 129 5.82 -11.29 -13.78
CA ILE A 129 5.25 -12.43 -14.51
C ILE A 129 3.85 -12.08 -15.08
N SER A 130 3.59 -10.87 -15.49
CA SER A 130 2.28 -10.47 -16.01
C SER A 130 1.78 -11.43 -17.10
N ARG A 131 0.87 -12.34 -16.75
CA ARG A 131 0.06 -13.06 -17.73
C ARG A 131 -0.90 -12.07 -18.38
N LYS A 132 -1.02 -12.10 -19.70
CA LYS A 132 -2.11 -11.40 -20.40
C LYS A 132 -3.43 -11.92 -19.83
N ILE A 133 -4.10 -11.10 -19.05
CA ILE A 133 -5.42 -11.43 -18.54
C ILE A 133 -6.38 -11.19 -19.67
N ILE A 134 -6.79 -12.27 -20.35
CA ILE A 134 -7.90 -12.24 -21.30
C ILE A 134 -9.15 -12.04 -20.44
N ALA A 135 -9.79 -10.89 -20.58
CA ALA A 135 -11.05 -10.61 -19.92
C ALA A 135 -12.14 -11.52 -20.51
N GLU A 136 -12.34 -12.69 -19.93
CA GLU A 136 -13.53 -13.50 -20.21
C GLU A 136 -14.77 -12.81 -19.66
N LYS A 137 -15.78 -12.69 -20.51
CA LYS A 137 -16.92 -11.78 -20.36
C LYS A 137 -18.02 -12.25 -19.42
N ASP A 138 -18.02 -13.45 -18.87
CA ASP A 138 -19.13 -13.98 -18.08
C ASP A 138 -18.72 -14.73 -16.82
N THR A 139 -18.63 -14.01 -15.72
CA THR A 139 -18.75 -14.64 -14.40
C THR A 139 -19.68 -13.80 -13.55
N LYS A 140 -20.77 -14.43 -13.04
CA LYS A 140 -21.67 -13.83 -12.04
C LYS A 140 -20.83 -13.25 -10.90
N GLU A 141 -20.99 -11.96 -10.62
CA GLU A 141 -20.35 -11.29 -9.50
C GLU A 141 -20.69 -12.04 -8.20
N ASN A 142 -19.72 -12.71 -7.63
CA ASN A 142 -19.94 -13.38 -6.34
C ASN A 142 -19.58 -12.40 -5.21
N TYR A 143 -20.60 -11.71 -4.71
CA TYR A 143 -20.46 -10.70 -3.66
C TYR A 143 -19.84 -11.25 -2.37
N GLY A 144 -20.10 -12.51 -2.05
CA GLY A 144 -19.47 -13.15 -0.88
C GLY A 144 -17.95 -13.24 -0.99
N ARG A 145 -17.43 -13.53 -2.19
CA ARG A 145 -15.97 -13.54 -2.43
C ARG A 145 -15.37 -12.16 -2.26
N LEU A 146 -16.08 -11.08 -2.66
CA LEU A 146 -15.62 -9.71 -2.48
C LEU A 146 -15.41 -9.34 -1.02
N VAL A 147 -16.36 -9.72 -0.17
CA VAL A 147 -16.28 -9.50 1.27
C VAL A 147 -15.10 -10.26 1.87
N VAL A 148 -14.93 -11.56 1.53
CA VAL A 148 -13.81 -12.37 2.02
C VAL A 148 -12.46 -11.78 1.61
N TYR A 149 -12.32 -11.40 0.34
CA TYR A 149 -11.09 -10.78 -0.15
C TYR A 149 -10.86 -9.39 0.49
N GLY A 150 -11.92 -8.63 0.73
CA GLY A 150 -11.86 -7.37 1.46
C GLY A 150 -11.31 -7.57 2.87
N VAL A 151 -11.81 -8.57 3.60
CA VAL A 151 -11.32 -8.92 4.94
C VAL A 151 -9.84 -9.32 4.90
N LEU A 152 -9.44 -10.23 4.00
CA LEU A 152 -8.05 -10.69 3.90
C LEU A 152 -7.08 -9.54 3.55
N ILE A 153 -7.41 -8.74 2.53
CA ILE A 153 -6.57 -7.60 2.15
C ILE A 153 -6.60 -6.52 3.23
N GLY A 154 -7.73 -6.30 3.88
CA GLY A 154 -7.83 -5.39 5.00
C GLY A 154 -6.94 -5.79 6.17
N LEU A 155 -6.89 -7.08 6.51
CA LEU A 155 -6.01 -7.59 7.56
C LEU A 155 -4.54 -7.39 7.22
N ILE A 156 -4.12 -7.75 6.01
CA ILE A 156 -2.75 -7.52 5.52
C ILE A 156 -2.42 -6.02 5.53
N THR A 157 -3.31 -5.18 5.02
CA THR A 157 -3.13 -3.73 5.00
C THR A 157 -3.01 -3.14 6.41
N GLY A 158 -3.86 -3.58 7.31
CA GLY A 158 -3.86 -3.14 8.71
C GLY A 158 -2.55 -3.51 9.41
N LEU A 159 -2.04 -4.70 9.20
CA LEU A 159 -0.78 -5.16 9.80
C LEU A 159 0.44 -4.42 9.23
N LEU A 160 0.50 -4.20 7.93
CA LEU A 160 1.69 -3.69 7.23
C LEU A 160 1.72 -2.18 7.02
N GLY A 161 0.58 -1.50 7.13
CA GLY A 161 0.51 -0.04 6.93
C GLY A 161 0.78 0.44 5.49
N ALA A 162 0.86 -0.45 4.51
CA ALA A 162 1.15 -0.09 3.12
C ALA A 162 -0.09 0.27 2.30
N GLY A 163 -1.24 0.52 2.94
CA GLY A 163 -2.50 0.79 2.24
C GLY A 163 -3.04 -0.37 1.39
N GLY A 164 -2.32 -1.51 1.29
CA GLY A 164 -2.70 -2.71 0.53
C GLY A 164 -2.78 -2.53 -0.99
N GLY A 165 -2.36 -1.40 -1.50
CA GLY A 165 -2.58 -1.00 -2.89
C GLY A 165 -1.97 -1.94 -3.93
N PHE A 166 -0.82 -2.49 -3.63
CA PHE A 166 -0.13 -3.42 -4.52
C PHE A 166 -0.85 -4.77 -4.67
N LEU A 167 -1.67 -5.15 -3.70
CA LEU A 167 -2.52 -6.35 -3.75
C LEU A 167 -3.89 -6.06 -4.38
N LEU A 168 -4.41 -4.84 -4.20
CA LEU A 168 -5.73 -4.44 -4.67
C LEU A 168 -5.85 -4.47 -6.18
N ILE A 169 -4.88 -3.94 -6.92
CA ILE A 169 -4.98 -3.86 -8.39
C ILE A 169 -5.04 -5.25 -9.02
N PRO A 170 -4.12 -6.20 -8.71
CA PRO A 170 -4.25 -7.57 -9.19
C PRO A 170 -5.59 -8.20 -8.80
N ALA A 171 -6.03 -8.00 -7.56
CA ALA A 171 -7.30 -8.52 -7.09
C ALA A 171 -8.48 -8.00 -7.90
N LEU A 172 -8.56 -6.68 -8.13
CA LEU A 172 -9.64 -6.05 -8.89
C LEU A 172 -9.63 -6.45 -10.37
N VAL A 173 -8.44 -6.59 -10.97
CA VAL A 173 -8.31 -6.97 -12.38
C VAL A 173 -8.58 -8.45 -12.60
N ILE A 174 -8.01 -9.33 -11.74
CA ILE A 174 -8.12 -10.79 -11.94
C ILE A 174 -9.48 -11.30 -11.47
N TRP A 175 -9.92 -10.87 -10.29
CA TRP A 175 -11.12 -11.44 -9.66
C TRP A 175 -12.40 -10.69 -10.01
N MET A 176 -12.30 -9.35 -10.19
CA MET A 176 -13.43 -8.50 -10.55
C MET A 176 -13.49 -8.21 -12.04
N LYS A 177 -12.48 -8.63 -12.81
CA LYS A 177 -12.39 -8.37 -14.26
C LYS A 177 -12.58 -6.90 -14.63
N LEU A 178 -12.24 -5.98 -13.72
CA LEU A 178 -12.33 -4.55 -13.98
C LEU A 178 -11.30 -4.13 -15.03
N PRO A 179 -11.66 -3.28 -15.98
CA PRO A 179 -10.69 -2.64 -16.86
C PRO A 179 -9.60 -1.95 -16.04
N ILE A 180 -8.34 -1.97 -16.51
CA ILE A 180 -7.18 -1.47 -15.75
C ILE A 180 -7.39 -0.05 -15.22
N LYS A 181 -7.97 0.88 -16.02
CA LYS A 181 -8.24 2.25 -15.59
C LYS A 181 -9.25 2.31 -14.44
N ASN A 182 -10.30 1.50 -14.49
CA ASN A 182 -11.28 1.38 -13.43
C ASN A 182 -10.69 0.71 -12.18
N ALA A 183 -9.84 -0.30 -12.36
CA ALA A 183 -9.15 -0.94 -11.25
C ALA A 183 -8.21 0.05 -10.51
N ILE A 184 -7.48 0.89 -11.25
CA ILE A 184 -6.62 1.94 -10.67
C ILE A 184 -7.47 2.96 -9.88
N GLY A 185 -8.51 3.53 -10.48
CA GLY A 185 -9.35 4.53 -9.80
C GLY A 185 -10.06 3.95 -8.57
N THR A 186 -10.60 2.73 -8.70
CA THR A 186 -11.28 2.03 -7.60
C THR A 186 -10.31 1.65 -6.49
N SER A 187 -9.10 1.15 -6.83
CA SER A 187 -8.08 0.82 -5.84
C SER A 187 -7.60 2.05 -5.08
N LEU A 188 -7.34 3.17 -5.74
CA LEU A 188 -6.95 4.42 -5.07
C LEU A 188 -8.00 4.88 -4.07
N MET A 189 -9.30 4.74 -4.39
CA MET A 189 -10.38 5.08 -3.47
C MET A 189 -10.39 4.15 -2.24
N ILE A 190 -10.28 2.84 -2.45
CA ILE A 190 -10.22 1.85 -1.36
C ILE A 190 -8.98 2.08 -0.50
N ILE A 191 -7.81 2.33 -1.11
CA ILE A 191 -6.57 2.62 -0.39
C ILE A 191 -6.72 3.88 0.46
N ALA A 192 -7.30 4.94 -0.09
CA ALA A 192 -7.53 6.17 0.64
C ALA A 192 -8.37 5.92 1.90
N LEU A 193 -9.48 5.21 1.76
CA LEU A 193 -10.36 4.87 2.88
C LEU A 193 -9.66 3.96 3.90
N ASN A 194 -9.04 2.87 3.46
CA ASN A 194 -8.32 1.95 4.33
C ASN A 194 -7.22 2.65 5.11
N SER A 195 -6.44 3.49 4.43
CA SER A 195 -5.26 4.13 5.01
C SER A 195 -5.65 5.24 5.97
N LEU A 196 -6.60 6.11 5.62
CA LEU A 196 -7.04 7.19 6.51
C LEU A 196 -7.77 6.65 7.75
N ILE A 197 -8.62 5.63 7.58
CA ILE A 197 -9.32 5.01 8.71
C ILE A 197 -8.35 4.15 9.53
N GLY A 198 -7.39 3.48 8.89
CA GLY A 198 -6.31 2.79 9.59
C GLY A 198 -5.47 3.74 10.43
N PHE A 199 -5.09 4.90 9.88
CA PHE A 199 -4.40 5.94 10.63
C PHE A 199 -5.24 6.49 11.79
N ALA A 200 -6.55 6.68 11.59
CA ALA A 200 -7.45 7.07 12.68
C ALA A 200 -7.48 6.04 13.82
N GLY A 201 -7.30 4.76 13.51
CA GLY A 201 -7.14 3.70 14.52
C GLY A 201 -5.86 3.82 15.37
N ASP A 202 -4.81 4.45 14.82
CA ASP A 202 -3.52 4.67 15.50
C ASP A 202 -3.49 5.96 16.33
N LEU A 203 -4.45 6.85 16.15
CA LEU A 203 -4.50 8.11 16.91
C LEU A 203 -4.53 7.84 18.41
N GLY A 204 -3.64 8.52 19.13
CA GLY A 204 -3.47 8.36 20.57
C GLY A 204 -2.51 7.23 21.00
N GLN A 205 -1.98 6.43 20.08
CA GLN A 205 -1.01 5.38 20.42
C GLN A 205 0.44 5.91 20.46
N HIS A 206 0.75 6.91 19.64
CA HIS A 206 2.08 7.51 19.50
C HIS A 206 1.99 9.02 19.33
N SER A 207 3.07 9.71 19.69
CA SER A 207 3.24 11.13 19.33
C SER A 207 3.47 11.26 17.82
N ILE A 208 2.71 12.16 17.18
CA ILE A 208 2.77 12.37 15.73
C ILE A 208 3.49 13.67 15.43
N ASP A 209 4.54 13.60 14.63
CA ASP A 209 5.17 14.80 14.06
C ASP A 209 4.36 15.28 12.84
N TRP A 210 3.40 16.15 13.09
CA TRP A 210 2.50 16.68 12.08
C TRP A 210 3.24 17.50 11.02
N LYS A 211 4.32 18.22 11.38
CA LYS A 211 5.10 19.00 10.41
C LYS A 211 5.75 18.08 9.40
N PHE A 212 6.38 17.03 9.87
CA PHE A 212 7.04 16.03 9.04
C PHE A 212 6.05 15.33 8.09
N ILE A 213 4.96 14.75 8.62
CA ILE A 213 4.04 13.96 7.79
C ILE A 213 3.30 14.83 6.77
N ILE A 214 2.96 16.08 7.10
CA ILE A 214 2.31 17.01 6.17
C ILE A 214 3.29 17.40 5.06
N LEU A 215 4.56 17.66 5.37
CA LEU A 215 5.57 17.99 4.38
C LEU A 215 5.79 16.84 3.39
N VAL A 216 6.02 15.62 3.89
CA VAL A 216 6.18 14.41 3.06
C VAL A 216 4.93 14.15 2.22
N THR A 217 3.74 14.29 2.81
CA THR A 217 2.47 14.14 2.09
C THR A 217 2.32 15.16 0.97
N SER A 218 2.67 16.41 1.21
CA SER A 218 2.59 17.48 0.19
C SER A 218 3.48 17.17 -1.01
N ILE A 219 4.70 16.69 -0.76
CA ILE A 219 5.63 16.26 -1.82
C ILE A 219 5.06 15.05 -2.58
N ALA A 220 4.51 14.07 -1.89
CA ALA A 220 3.89 12.91 -2.51
C ALA A 220 2.64 13.28 -3.33
N VAL A 221 1.86 14.27 -2.88
CA VAL A 221 0.71 14.81 -3.62
C VAL A 221 1.17 15.49 -4.92
N VAL A 222 2.25 16.25 -4.92
CA VAL A 222 2.84 16.75 -6.16
C VAL A 222 3.24 15.60 -7.08
N GLY A 223 3.87 14.57 -6.52
CA GLY A 223 4.26 13.36 -7.26
C GLY A 223 3.09 12.66 -7.92
N ILE A 224 1.93 12.53 -7.24
CA ILE A 224 0.78 11.82 -7.83
C ILE A 224 0.21 12.53 -9.06
N PHE A 225 0.19 13.85 -9.09
CA PHE A 225 -0.22 14.60 -10.28
C PHE A 225 0.72 14.33 -11.46
N ILE A 226 2.03 14.32 -11.21
CA ILE A 226 3.04 13.97 -12.22
C ILE A 226 2.79 12.54 -12.71
N GLY A 227 2.57 11.59 -11.79
CA GLY A 227 2.29 10.20 -12.10
C GLY A 227 1.03 10.01 -12.95
N ILE A 228 -0.07 10.66 -12.61
CA ILE A 228 -1.33 10.61 -13.36
C ILE A 228 -1.16 11.20 -14.78
N TYR A 229 -0.38 12.27 -14.91
CA TYR A 229 -0.08 12.86 -16.23
C TYR A 229 0.70 11.89 -17.13
N PHE A 230 1.73 11.25 -16.59
CA PHE A 230 2.53 10.29 -17.34
C PHE A 230 1.84 8.94 -17.57
N ASN A 231 0.90 8.53 -16.71
CA ASN A 231 0.12 7.29 -16.90
C ASN A 231 -0.60 7.25 -18.25
N GLN A 232 -0.97 8.40 -18.80
CA GLN A 232 -1.64 8.49 -20.10
C GLN A 232 -0.68 8.28 -21.29
N LYS A 233 0.63 8.46 -21.09
CA LYS A 233 1.65 8.45 -22.14
C LYS A 233 2.54 7.20 -22.13
N ILE A 234 2.64 6.51 -21.00
CA ILE A 234 3.55 5.38 -20.83
C ILE A 234 2.77 4.06 -20.91
N ASN A 235 3.37 3.07 -21.55
CA ASN A 235 2.81 1.72 -21.58
C ASN A 235 2.79 1.13 -20.16
N ALA A 236 1.58 0.92 -19.63
CA ALA A 236 1.33 0.42 -18.28
C ALA A 236 2.03 -0.91 -17.98
N GLU A 237 2.23 -1.78 -19.00
CA GLU A 237 2.86 -3.08 -18.82
C GLU A 237 4.38 -2.95 -18.58
N LYS A 238 5.06 -2.07 -19.35
CA LYS A 238 6.49 -1.81 -19.14
C LYS A 238 6.75 -1.18 -17.79
N LEU A 239 5.89 -0.24 -17.40
CA LEU A 239 5.97 0.43 -16.11
C LEU A 239 5.76 -0.54 -14.95
N LYS A 240 4.76 -1.42 -15.05
CA LYS A 240 4.48 -2.46 -14.05
C LYS A 240 5.67 -3.40 -13.87
N LYS A 241 6.30 -3.85 -14.96
CA LYS A 241 7.49 -4.71 -14.90
C LYS A 241 8.68 -3.99 -14.26
N GLY A 242 8.98 -2.76 -14.69
CA GLY A 242 10.07 -1.97 -14.12
C GLY A 242 9.90 -1.74 -12.62
N PHE A 243 8.68 -1.40 -12.21
CA PHE A 243 8.36 -1.25 -10.80
C PHE A 243 8.45 -2.58 -10.03
N GLY A 244 8.02 -3.70 -10.66
CA GLY A 244 8.17 -5.03 -10.08
C GLY A 244 9.63 -5.39 -9.77
N TRP A 245 10.56 -5.10 -10.68
CA TRP A 245 12.01 -5.27 -10.44
C TRP A 245 12.53 -4.40 -9.30
N PHE A 246 12.09 -3.15 -9.23
CA PHE A 246 12.47 -2.25 -8.14
C PHE A 246 11.97 -2.76 -6.78
N VAL A 247 10.71 -3.21 -6.71
CA VAL A 247 10.12 -3.78 -5.49
C VAL A 247 10.84 -5.07 -5.08
N LEU A 248 11.26 -5.90 -6.06
CA LEU A 248 12.04 -7.11 -5.82
C LEU A 248 13.37 -6.78 -5.14
N THR A 249 14.11 -5.83 -5.70
CA THR A 249 15.40 -5.40 -5.16
C THR A 249 15.26 -4.86 -3.73
N MET A 250 14.25 -4.03 -3.49
CA MET A 250 13.97 -3.49 -2.16
C MET A 250 13.54 -4.58 -1.17
N GLY A 251 12.72 -5.55 -1.59
CA GLY A 251 12.33 -6.67 -0.74
C GLY A 251 13.52 -7.53 -0.30
N ILE A 252 14.43 -7.82 -1.23
CA ILE A 252 15.68 -8.53 -0.93
C ILE A 252 16.56 -7.72 0.03
N TYR A 253 16.71 -6.41 -0.23
CA TYR A 253 17.48 -5.51 0.64
C TYR A 253 16.95 -5.51 2.08
N ILE A 254 15.62 -5.44 2.26
CA ILE A 254 15.00 -5.46 3.59
C ILE A 254 15.29 -6.77 4.31
N ILE A 255 15.12 -7.92 3.63
CA ILE A 255 15.39 -9.23 4.23
C ILE A 255 16.85 -9.33 4.67
N VAL A 256 17.79 -8.95 3.80
CA VAL A 256 19.21 -9.00 4.14
C VAL A 256 19.52 -8.09 5.32
N LYS A 257 18.98 -6.87 5.32
CA LYS A 257 19.24 -5.90 6.40
C LYS A 257 18.64 -6.32 7.75
N GLU A 258 17.41 -6.84 7.75
CA GLU A 258 16.72 -7.21 9.00
C GLU A 258 17.21 -8.54 9.60
N LEU A 259 17.74 -9.47 8.78
CA LEU A 259 18.15 -10.77 9.24
C LEU A 259 19.68 -10.91 9.47
N PHE A 260 20.50 -10.08 8.80
CA PHE A 260 21.95 -10.26 8.80
C PHE A 260 22.73 -9.01 9.26
N LEU A 261 22.12 -7.85 9.37
CA LEU A 261 22.74 -6.60 9.80
C LEU A 261 22.04 -6.02 11.04
#